data_bc2bb246bcb5de92f82883c7c4a815db
#
_entry.id   bc2bb246bcb5de92f82883c7c4a815db
#
_cell.length_a   1.000
_cell.length_b   1.000
_cell.length_c   1.000
_cell.angle_alpha   90.00
_cell.angle_beta   90.00
_cell.angle_gamma   90.00
#
_symmetry.space_group_name_H-M   'P 1'
#
loop_
_entity.id
_entity.type
_entity.pdbx_description
1 polymer ?
#
loop_
_entity_poly.entity_id
_entity_poly.type
_entity_poly.pdbx_seq_one_letter_code
_entity_poly.pdbx_strand_id
1 'polypeptide(L)'
;MAAEAAQIQFLPDSPDRWQVAMGEEYQRLYSRFSEPGRGLNEEELGRVFNTAAEILAQCPDPKGPSMRRTGLALGKVQSGKTLSYTSLTALAFDSGYRLVIVLTGRTEALGDQNRNRLHEDLELAIRATPHIARFDSPTADDEAELQTVLENGSVILITLLKTQSRIADLRSVLSAPEIGRYATLVIDDEADQASQNTRRYKNSSFRSEEAARGGSLVEYGC
;
A
#
# COMPACT_ATOMS: atom_id res chain seq x y z
N MET A 1 11.33 4.14 25.51
CA MET A 1 10.69 5.32 24.88
C MET A 1 9.48 4.79 24.14
N ALA A 2 8.28 5.17 24.56
CA ALA A 2 7.06 4.75 23.90
C ALA A 2 7.06 5.30 22.45
N ALA A 3 6.84 4.42 21.46
CA ALA A 3 6.67 4.83 20.08
C ALA A 3 5.39 5.69 20.00
N GLU A 4 5.56 6.98 19.75
CA GLU A 4 4.44 7.90 19.58
C GLU A 4 3.73 7.56 18.27
N ALA A 5 2.49 7.10 18.39
CA ALA A 5 1.68 6.69 17.25
C ALA A 5 1.60 7.79 16.18
N ALA A 6 1.60 7.41 14.92
CA ALA A 6 1.36 8.33 13.82
C ALA A 6 -0.01 9.00 14.03
N GLN A 7 -0.03 10.33 14.11
CA GLN A 7 -1.29 11.09 14.12
C GLN A 7 -1.77 11.25 12.68
N ILE A 8 -2.90 10.62 12.36
CA ILE A 8 -3.58 10.83 11.09
C ILE A 8 -4.52 12.01 11.26
N GLN A 9 -4.30 13.08 10.49
CA GLN A 9 -5.25 14.18 10.38
C GLN A 9 -6.15 13.92 9.17
N PHE A 10 -7.44 13.77 9.42
CA PHE A 10 -8.44 13.69 8.37
C PHE A 10 -8.90 15.11 8.01
N LEU A 11 -9.00 15.38 6.71
CA LEU A 11 -9.62 16.61 6.23
C LEU A 11 -11.13 16.59 6.55
N PRO A 12 -11.76 17.76 6.81
CA PRO A 12 -13.14 17.85 7.30
C PRO A 12 -14.20 17.25 6.38
N ASP A 13 -13.94 17.15 5.09
CA ASP A 13 -14.87 16.59 4.07
C ASP A 13 -14.68 15.09 3.83
N SER A 14 -14.40 14.31 4.88
CA SER A 14 -14.35 12.85 4.74
C SER A 14 -15.72 12.30 4.36
N PRO A 15 -15.84 11.54 3.26
CA PRO A 15 -17.10 10.91 2.86
C PRO A 15 -17.57 9.89 3.89
N ASP A 16 -18.80 9.43 3.77
CA ASP A 16 -19.30 8.31 4.56
C ASP A 16 -18.32 7.15 4.48
N ARG A 17 -17.80 6.77 5.64
CA ARG A 17 -16.82 5.69 5.73
C ARG A 17 -17.54 4.37 5.58
N TRP A 18 -17.11 3.56 4.64
CA TRP A 18 -17.56 2.18 4.53
C TRP A 18 -16.86 1.29 5.58
N GLN A 19 -17.43 0.13 5.86
CA GLN A 19 -16.88 -0.79 6.86
C GLN A 19 -15.79 -1.65 6.25
N VAL A 20 -14.56 -1.46 6.68
CA VAL A 20 -13.39 -2.27 6.32
C VAL A 20 -13.55 -3.69 6.89
N ALA A 21 -13.36 -4.70 6.05
CA ALA A 21 -13.43 -6.09 6.48
C ALA A 21 -12.13 -6.50 7.20
N MET A 22 -12.28 -7.22 8.31
CA MET A 22 -11.20 -7.86 9.05
C MET A 22 -11.34 -9.38 8.87
N GLY A 23 -10.99 -9.87 7.69
CA GLY A 23 -11.18 -11.25 7.27
C GLY A 23 -9.97 -12.13 7.58
N GLU A 24 -9.73 -13.08 6.69
CA GLU A 24 -8.73 -14.13 6.88
C GLU A 24 -7.30 -13.60 6.81
N GLU A 25 -7.03 -12.68 5.89
CA GLU A 25 -5.69 -12.10 5.73
C GLU A 25 -5.30 -11.24 6.94
N TYR A 26 -6.26 -10.45 7.45
CA TYR A 26 -6.08 -9.73 8.71
C TYR A 26 -5.77 -10.67 9.85
N GLN A 27 -6.58 -11.73 10.04
CA GLN A 27 -6.43 -12.66 11.18
C GLN A 27 -5.07 -13.36 11.15
N ARG A 28 -4.60 -13.77 9.98
CA ARG A 28 -3.29 -14.42 9.80
C ARG A 28 -2.15 -13.48 10.14
N LEU A 29 -2.20 -12.27 9.57
CA LEU A 29 -1.16 -11.27 9.79
C LEU A 29 -1.12 -10.84 11.27
N TYR A 30 -2.28 -10.63 11.89
CA TYR A 30 -2.39 -10.30 13.30
C TYR A 30 -1.79 -11.40 14.17
N SER A 31 -2.16 -12.66 13.95
CA SER A 31 -1.64 -13.81 14.69
C SER A 31 -0.13 -13.92 14.58
N ARG A 32 0.41 -13.75 13.37
CA ARG A 32 1.84 -13.78 13.12
C ARG A 32 2.61 -12.73 13.91
N PHE A 33 2.12 -11.50 13.95
CA PHE A 33 2.78 -10.41 14.67
C PHE A 33 2.55 -10.43 16.17
N SER A 34 1.55 -11.21 16.64
CA SER A 34 1.32 -11.48 18.06
C SER A 34 2.25 -12.55 18.63
N GLU A 35 3.05 -13.22 17.80
CA GLU A 35 4.00 -14.22 18.26
C GLU A 35 5.09 -13.61 19.18
N PRO A 36 5.48 -14.28 20.27
CA PRO A 36 6.54 -13.81 21.15
C PRO A 36 7.85 -13.55 20.40
N GLY A 37 8.48 -12.42 20.66
CA GLY A 37 9.78 -12.05 20.04
C GLY A 37 9.68 -11.18 18.79
N ARG A 38 8.49 -10.84 18.33
CA ARG A 38 8.28 -9.90 17.20
C ARG A 38 8.39 -8.42 17.58
N GLY A 39 8.57 -8.10 18.87
CA GLY A 39 8.88 -6.76 19.35
C GLY A 39 7.71 -5.79 19.46
N LEU A 40 6.48 -6.23 19.16
CA LEU A 40 5.25 -5.46 19.36
C LEU A 40 4.38 -6.09 20.43
N ASN A 41 3.82 -5.28 21.31
CA ASN A 41 2.80 -5.72 22.23
C ASN A 41 1.42 -5.64 21.56
N GLU A 42 0.42 -6.27 22.19
CA GLU A 42 -0.94 -6.35 21.64
C GLU A 42 -1.58 -4.97 21.41
N GLU A 43 -1.32 -4.00 22.27
CA GLU A 43 -1.82 -2.63 22.14
C GLU A 43 -1.19 -1.90 20.95
N GLU A 44 0.12 -2.06 20.75
CA GLU A 44 0.82 -1.48 19.61
C GLU A 44 0.36 -2.09 18.29
N LEU A 45 0.17 -3.39 18.26
CA LEU A 45 -0.34 -4.12 17.11
C LEU A 45 -1.77 -3.69 16.78
N GLY A 46 -2.64 -3.62 17.79
CA GLY A 46 -4.01 -3.12 17.63
C GLY A 46 -4.05 -1.70 17.06
N ARG A 47 -3.16 -0.80 17.52
CA ARG A 47 -3.06 0.57 16.98
C ARG A 47 -2.66 0.57 15.50
N VAL A 48 -1.71 -0.26 15.10
CA VAL A 48 -1.27 -0.33 13.68
C VAL A 48 -2.44 -0.78 12.79
N PHE A 49 -3.14 -1.83 13.16
CA PHE A 49 -4.27 -2.34 12.37
C PHE A 49 -5.46 -1.38 12.35
N ASN A 50 -5.80 -0.75 13.47
CA ASN A 50 -6.85 0.26 13.52
C ASN A 50 -6.51 1.46 12.61
N THR A 51 -5.26 1.94 12.67
CA THR A 51 -4.78 3.00 11.79
C THR A 51 -4.86 2.60 10.31
N ALA A 52 -4.45 1.39 9.95
CA ALA A 52 -4.55 0.88 8.58
C ALA A 52 -6.02 0.79 8.11
N ALA A 53 -6.93 0.34 8.99
CA ALA A 53 -8.36 0.29 8.70
C ALA A 53 -8.96 1.69 8.51
N GLU A 54 -8.57 2.66 9.33
CA GLU A 54 -8.98 4.06 9.19
C GLU A 54 -8.52 4.67 7.88
N ILE A 55 -7.28 4.40 7.46
CA ILE A 55 -6.75 4.82 6.17
C ILE A 55 -7.57 4.19 5.03
N LEU A 56 -7.77 2.87 5.07
CA LEU A 56 -8.49 2.17 4.02
C LEU A 56 -9.94 2.63 3.91
N ALA A 57 -10.59 2.96 5.03
CA ALA A 57 -11.95 3.51 5.05
C ALA A 57 -12.08 4.89 4.39
N GLN A 58 -10.96 5.58 4.14
CA GLN A 58 -10.94 6.82 3.35
C GLN A 58 -10.82 6.55 1.85
N CYS A 59 -10.38 5.37 1.45
CA CYS A 59 -10.36 4.93 0.05
C CYS A 59 -11.78 4.62 -0.43
N PRO A 60 -12.04 4.60 -1.74
CA PRO A 60 -13.33 4.15 -2.27
C PRO A 60 -13.67 2.72 -1.81
N ASP A 61 -14.95 2.47 -1.53
CA ASP A 61 -15.43 1.11 -1.30
C ASP A 61 -15.20 0.26 -2.56
N PRO A 62 -14.42 -0.83 -2.49
CA PRO A 62 -14.14 -1.67 -3.65
C PRO A 62 -15.39 -2.36 -4.23
N LYS A 63 -16.50 -2.39 -3.47
CA LYS A 63 -17.80 -2.93 -3.86
C LYS A 63 -18.77 -1.83 -4.27
N GLY A 64 -18.38 -0.57 -4.10
CA GLY A 64 -19.18 0.60 -4.44
C GLY A 64 -19.06 1.02 -5.91
N PRO A 65 -19.58 2.19 -6.27
CA PRO A 65 -19.43 2.74 -7.61
C PRO A 65 -17.94 3.03 -7.91
N SER A 66 -17.57 2.91 -9.19
CA SER A 66 -16.21 3.23 -9.63
C SER A 66 -15.86 4.68 -9.27
N MET A 67 -14.85 4.84 -8.46
CA MET A 67 -14.37 6.13 -7.97
C MET A 67 -12.85 6.13 -7.87
N ARG A 68 -12.25 7.29 -8.07
CA ARG A 68 -10.82 7.51 -7.85
C ARG A 68 -10.59 8.51 -6.73
N ARG A 69 -9.71 8.16 -5.80
CA ARG A 69 -9.31 9.04 -4.71
C ARG A 69 -7.82 8.91 -4.44
N THR A 70 -7.21 10.02 -4.05
CA THR A 70 -5.83 10.06 -3.57
C THR A 70 -5.84 10.58 -2.14
N GLY A 71 -5.12 9.92 -1.26
CA GLY A 71 -4.93 10.31 0.15
C GLY A 71 -3.45 10.36 0.48
N LEU A 72 -3.15 11.02 1.60
CA LEU A 72 -1.81 11.14 2.14
C LEU A 72 -1.82 10.72 3.60
N ALA A 73 -0.95 9.76 3.96
CA ALA A 73 -0.69 9.45 5.36
C ALA A 73 0.71 9.88 5.76
N LEU A 74 0.79 10.67 6.82
CA LEU A 74 2.04 11.13 7.38
C LEU A 74 2.45 10.23 8.54
N GLY A 75 3.61 9.56 8.42
CA GLY A 75 4.19 8.76 9.48
C GLY A 75 5.53 9.32 9.93
N LYS A 76 5.84 9.25 11.24
CA LYS A 76 7.18 9.58 11.73
C LYS A 76 8.21 8.57 11.23
N VAL A 77 9.42 9.01 10.96
CA VAL A 77 10.55 8.15 10.56
C VAL A 77 10.77 7.06 11.62
N GLN A 78 10.96 5.82 11.18
CA GLN A 78 11.15 4.61 12.01
C GLN A 78 9.89 4.12 12.77
N SER A 79 8.69 4.49 12.35
CA SER A 79 7.42 4.13 13.01
C SER A 79 6.80 2.79 12.58
N GLY A 80 7.57 1.84 12.09
CA GLY A 80 7.01 0.55 11.63
C GLY A 80 6.21 0.63 10.32
N LYS A 81 6.61 1.51 9.39
CA LYS A 81 5.93 1.73 8.11
C LYS A 81 5.66 0.46 7.32
N THR A 82 6.65 -0.46 7.26
CA THR A 82 6.47 -1.75 6.57
C THR A 82 5.26 -2.49 7.11
N LEU A 83 5.11 -2.59 8.43
CA LEU A 83 3.95 -3.22 9.04
C LEU A 83 2.65 -2.47 8.71
N SER A 84 2.69 -1.13 8.68
CA SER A 84 1.50 -0.33 8.35
C SER A 84 0.97 -0.61 6.94
N TYR A 85 1.83 -0.63 5.92
CA TYR A 85 1.37 -0.93 4.56
C TYR A 85 1.13 -2.43 4.32
N THR A 86 1.81 -3.33 5.06
CA THR A 86 1.48 -4.76 5.06
C THR A 86 0.07 -5.00 5.64
N SER A 87 -0.25 -4.34 6.77
CA SER A 87 -1.60 -4.39 7.37
C SER A 87 -2.66 -3.80 6.44
N LEU A 88 -2.35 -2.68 5.79
CA LEU A 88 -3.23 -2.06 4.80
C LEU A 88 -3.50 -2.99 3.61
N THR A 89 -2.47 -3.71 3.14
CA THR A 89 -2.58 -4.70 2.06
C THR A 89 -3.49 -5.86 2.44
N ALA A 90 -3.31 -6.43 3.63
CA ALA A 90 -4.15 -7.52 4.13
C ALA A 90 -5.63 -7.09 4.23
N LEU A 91 -5.88 -5.94 4.86
CA LEU A 91 -7.24 -5.38 4.98
C LEU A 91 -7.87 -5.04 3.62
N ALA A 92 -7.07 -4.58 2.65
CA ALA A 92 -7.55 -4.30 1.30
C ALA A 92 -8.04 -5.59 0.61
N PHE A 93 -7.29 -6.69 0.69
CA PHE A 93 -7.71 -7.98 0.14
C PHE A 93 -8.97 -8.51 0.81
N ASP A 94 -9.05 -8.49 2.14
CA ASP A 94 -10.24 -8.89 2.89
C ASP A 94 -11.48 -8.05 2.51
N SER A 95 -11.28 -6.80 2.18
CA SER A 95 -12.36 -5.87 1.82
C SER A 95 -12.84 -6.02 0.38
N GLY A 96 -12.04 -6.63 -0.51
CA GLY A 96 -12.44 -6.90 -1.89
C GLY A 96 -11.63 -6.15 -2.95
N TYR A 97 -10.56 -5.46 -2.59
CA TYR A 97 -9.58 -5.01 -3.57
C TYR A 97 -8.92 -6.22 -4.22
N ARG A 98 -8.83 -6.19 -5.53
CA ARG A 98 -8.29 -7.33 -6.31
C ARG A 98 -6.83 -7.13 -6.68
N LEU A 99 -6.38 -5.89 -6.75
CA LEU A 99 -4.99 -5.51 -6.96
C LEU A 99 -4.53 -4.59 -5.84
N VAL A 100 -3.36 -4.89 -5.27
CA VAL A 100 -2.62 -3.96 -4.43
C VAL A 100 -1.25 -3.75 -5.06
N ILE A 101 -0.89 -2.49 -5.27
CA ILE A 101 0.35 -2.07 -5.92
C ILE A 101 1.17 -1.29 -4.92
N VAL A 102 2.38 -1.76 -4.62
CA VAL A 102 3.31 -1.07 -3.71
C VAL A 102 4.46 -0.51 -4.52
N LEU A 103 4.50 0.82 -4.61
CA LEU A 103 5.61 1.54 -5.20
C LEU A 103 6.70 1.69 -4.13
N THR A 104 7.77 0.94 -4.29
CA THR A 104 8.93 1.00 -3.39
C THR A 104 9.88 2.13 -3.80
N GLY A 105 10.88 2.43 -2.96
CA GLY A 105 11.82 3.53 -3.20
C GLY A 105 12.52 3.50 -4.57
N ARG A 106 13.43 4.44 -4.79
CA ARG A 106 14.08 4.65 -6.10
C ARG A 106 15.35 3.80 -6.30
N THR A 107 15.91 3.25 -5.24
CA THR A 107 17.14 2.44 -5.30
C THR A 107 16.83 0.96 -5.14
N GLU A 108 17.49 0.11 -5.92
CA GLU A 108 17.30 -1.34 -5.86
C GLU A 108 17.55 -1.91 -4.47
N ALA A 109 18.60 -1.49 -3.79
CA ALA A 109 18.96 -2.01 -2.47
C ALA A 109 17.88 -1.76 -1.40
N LEU A 110 17.28 -0.56 -1.35
CA LEU A 110 16.19 -0.24 -0.42
C LEU A 110 14.86 -0.85 -0.86
N GLY A 111 14.61 -0.84 -2.17
CA GLY A 111 13.42 -1.45 -2.75
C GLY A 111 13.37 -2.95 -2.51
N ASP A 112 14.48 -3.65 -2.68
CA ASP A 112 14.59 -5.09 -2.44
C ASP A 112 14.39 -5.46 -0.97
N GLN A 113 14.94 -4.67 -0.05
CA GLN A 113 14.75 -4.91 1.38
C GLN A 113 13.28 -4.76 1.79
N ASN A 114 12.61 -3.69 1.34
CA ASN A 114 11.21 -3.45 1.66
C ASN A 114 10.29 -4.47 0.99
N ARG A 115 10.57 -4.82 -0.27
CA ARG A 115 9.86 -5.86 -1.01
C ARG A 115 9.97 -7.22 -0.33
N ASN A 116 11.18 -7.65 0.03
CA ASN A 116 11.41 -8.93 0.67
C ASN A 116 10.69 -9.01 2.02
N ARG A 117 10.72 -7.96 2.82
CA ARG A 117 9.97 -7.91 4.08
C ARG A 117 8.46 -8.00 3.85
N LEU A 118 7.93 -7.25 2.90
CA LEU A 118 6.50 -7.30 2.56
C LEU A 118 6.09 -8.71 2.11
N HIS A 119 6.88 -9.31 1.23
CA HIS A 119 6.64 -10.67 0.74
C HIS A 119 6.74 -11.71 1.86
N GLU A 120 7.78 -11.64 2.70
CA GLU A 120 7.94 -12.56 3.83
C GLU A 120 6.78 -12.44 4.82
N ASP A 121 6.36 -11.23 5.15
CA ASP A 121 5.29 -11.01 6.11
C ASP A 121 3.96 -11.49 5.57
N LEU A 122 3.60 -11.15 4.34
CA LEU A 122 2.37 -11.63 3.70
C LEU A 122 2.43 -13.12 3.37
N GLU A 123 3.54 -13.64 2.86
CA GLU A 123 3.68 -15.05 2.50
C GLU A 123 3.54 -15.97 3.69
N LEU A 124 4.15 -15.61 4.81
CA LEU A 124 4.02 -16.38 6.04
C LEU A 124 2.63 -16.23 6.67
N ALA A 125 1.99 -15.09 6.49
CA ALA A 125 0.61 -14.87 6.95
C ALA A 125 -0.42 -15.68 6.12
N ILE A 126 -0.15 -15.89 4.82
CA ILE A 126 -1.11 -16.44 3.86
C ILE A 126 -0.74 -17.82 3.29
N ARG A 127 0.23 -18.52 3.91
CA ARG A 127 0.75 -19.82 3.45
C ARG A 127 -0.30 -20.88 3.11
N ALA A 128 -1.52 -20.74 3.62
CA ALA A 128 -2.61 -21.70 3.40
C ALA A 128 -3.59 -21.26 2.29
N THR A 129 -3.45 -20.08 1.71
CA THR A 129 -4.33 -19.60 0.63
C THR A 129 -3.57 -19.48 -0.68
N PRO A 130 -3.95 -20.25 -1.70
CA PRO A 130 -3.35 -20.15 -3.04
C PRO A 130 -3.81 -18.90 -3.82
N HIS A 131 -4.30 -17.85 -3.14
CA HIS A 131 -5.08 -16.80 -3.79
C HIS A 131 -4.35 -15.46 -4.00
N ILE A 132 -3.12 -15.29 -3.50
CA ILE A 132 -2.34 -14.09 -3.78
C ILE A 132 -1.22 -14.42 -4.77
N ALA A 133 -1.37 -13.93 -5.99
CA ALA A 133 -0.30 -13.94 -6.97
C ALA A 133 0.59 -12.70 -6.81
N ARG A 134 1.88 -12.86 -7.06
CA ARG A 134 2.87 -11.79 -6.93
C ARG A 134 3.52 -11.50 -8.26
N PHE A 135 3.61 -10.21 -8.57
CA PHE A 135 4.29 -9.73 -9.76
C PHE A 135 5.27 -8.63 -9.38
N ASP A 136 6.51 -8.77 -9.78
CA ASP A 136 7.55 -7.77 -9.58
C ASP A 136 7.79 -7.00 -10.87
N SER A 137 7.37 -5.73 -10.91
CA SER A 137 7.53 -4.86 -12.08
C SER A 137 6.95 -5.44 -13.37
N PRO A 138 5.64 -5.79 -13.42
CA PRO A 138 5.03 -6.41 -14.59
C PRO A 138 5.10 -5.50 -15.82
N THR A 139 5.16 -6.14 -16.97
CA THR A 139 5.19 -5.53 -18.31
C THR A 139 3.99 -5.97 -19.13
N ALA A 140 3.86 -5.51 -20.37
CA ALA A 140 2.80 -5.94 -21.27
C ALA A 140 2.81 -7.47 -21.53
N ASP A 141 3.98 -8.12 -21.41
CA ASP A 141 4.10 -9.56 -21.59
C ASP A 141 3.41 -10.36 -20.47
N ASP A 142 3.23 -9.75 -19.30
CA ASP A 142 2.59 -10.37 -18.14
C ASP A 142 1.06 -10.18 -18.13
N GLU A 143 0.49 -9.42 -19.06
CA GLU A 143 -0.93 -9.02 -19.09
C GLU A 143 -1.86 -10.25 -19.09
N ALA A 144 -1.58 -11.24 -19.93
CA ALA A 144 -2.41 -12.44 -20.05
C ALA A 144 -2.40 -13.29 -18.77
N GLU A 145 -1.26 -13.35 -18.07
CA GLU A 145 -1.14 -14.04 -16.80
C GLU A 145 -1.90 -13.30 -15.69
N LEU A 146 -1.74 -11.99 -15.60
CA LEU A 146 -2.48 -11.13 -14.64
C LEU A 146 -3.99 -11.29 -14.84
N GLN A 147 -4.47 -11.24 -16.08
CA GLN A 147 -5.87 -11.45 -16.40
C GLN A 147 -6.36 -12.83 -15.93
N THR A 148 -5.63 -13.89 -16.27
CA THR A 148 -5.97 -15.26 -15.86
C THR A 148 -6.08 -15.40 -14.35
N VAL A 149 -5.14 -14.82 -13.61
CA VAL A 149 -5.14 -14.82 -12.13
C VAL A 149 -6.39 -14.14 -11.58
N LEU A 150 -6.74 -12.96 -12.12
CA LEU A 150 -7.91 -12.21 -11.68
C LEU A 150 -9.22 -12.92 -12.02
N GLU A 151 -9.34 -13.53 -13.20
CA GLU A 151 -10.52 -14.28 -13.63
C GLU A 151 -10.75 -15.54 -12.78
N ASN A 152 -9.68 -16.18 -12.34
CA ASN A 152 -9.72 -17.32 -11.42
C ASN A 152 -10.10 -16.96 -9.97
N GLY A 153 -10.39 -15.70 -9.69
CA GLY A 153 -10.81 -15.28 -8.36
C GLY A 153 -9.65 -14.91 -7.43
N SER A 154 -8.40 -15.04 -7.83
CA SER A 154 -7.22 -14.69 -7.04
C SER A 154 -7.00 -13.19 -6.99
N VAL A 155 -6.30 -12.71 -5.97
CA VAL A 155 -5.86 -11.32 -5.82
C VAL A 155 -4.39 -11.18 -6.21
N ILE A 156 -3.97 -9.97 -6.56
CA ILE A 156 -2.63 -9.71 -7.06
C ILE A 156 -1.95 -8.65 -6.19
N LEU A 157 -0.73 -8.96 -5.74
CA LEU A 157 0.21 -8.01 -5.17
C LEU A 157 1.28 -7.68 -6.21
N ILE A 158 1.36 -6.41 -6.60
CA ILE A 158 2.41 -5.90 -7.47
C ILE A 158 3.38 -5.06 -6.65
N THR A 159 4.67 -5.32 -6.80
CA THR A 159 5.72 -4.48 -6.24
C THR A 159 6.61 -3.95 -7.35
N LEU A 160 6.96 -2.67 -7.31
CA LEU A 160 7.88 -2.09 -8.28
C LEU A 160 8.63 -0.88 -7.74
N LEU A 161 9.84 -0.66 -8.26
CA LEU A 161 10.61 0.54 -8.00
C LEU A 161 10.01 1.74 -8.75
N LYS A 162 10.03 2.91 -8.15
CA LYS A 162 9.57 4.17 -8.74
C LYS A 162 10.54 4.70 -9.81
N THR A 163 10.65 3.99 -10.92
CA THR A 163 11.34 4.46 -12.13
C THR A 163 10.33 4.82 -13.21
N GLN A 164 10.68 5.76 -14.07
CA GLN A 164 9.78 6.23 -15.13
C GLN A 164 9.36 5.10 -16.07
N SER A 165 10.28 4.20 -16.43
CA SER A 165 9.99 3.06 -17.30
C SER A 165 9.01 2.09 -16.64
N ARG A 166 9.29 1.63 -15.41
CA ARG A 166 8.43 0.66 -14.70
C ARG A 166 7.03 1.20 -14.42
N ILE A 167 6.91 2.50 -14.11
CA ILE A 167 5.60 3.15 -13.97
C ILE A 167 4.86 3.21 -15.32
N ALA A 168 5.58 3.44 -16.44
CA ALA A 168 4.97 3.43 -17.77
C ALA A 168 4.49 2.04 -18.15
N ASP A 169 5.29 0.99 -17.88
CA ASP A 169 4.92 -0.41 -18.13
C ASP A 169 3.68 -0.81 -17.31
N LEU A 170 3.70 -0.53 -16.00
CA LEU A 170 2.55 -0.76 -15.12
C LEU A 170 1.29 -0.04 -15.63
N ARG A 171 1.42 1.22 -16.06
CA ARG A 171 0.30 1.98 -16.62
C ARG A 171 -0.26 1.32 -17.87
N SER A 172 0.58 0.76 -18.73
CA SER A 172 0.16 0.02 -19.91
C SER A 172 -0.70 -1.18 -19.51
N VAL A 173 -0.20 -2.01 -18.59
CA VAL A 173 -0.90 -3.19 -18.06
C VAL A 173 -2.26 -2.82 -17.44
N LEU A 174 -2.31 -1.79 -16.58
CA LEU A 174 -3.54 -1.35 -15.94
C LEU A 174 -4.55 -0.69 -16.89
N SER A 175 -4.11 -0.30 -18.09
CA SER A 175 -4.97 0.28 -19.12
C SER A 175 -5.74 -0.79 -19.89
N ALA A 176 -5.36 -2.07 -19.77
CA ALA A 176 -6.12 -3.17 -20.34
C ALA A 176 -7.50 -3.25 -19.65
N PRO A 177 -8.62 -3.23 -20.41
CA PRO A 177 -9.97 -3.21 -19.83
C PRO A 177 -10.24 -4.39 -18.91
N GLU A 178 -9.67 -5.55 -19.20
CA GLU A 178 -9.81 -6.79 -18.45
C GLU A 178 -9.17 -6.69 -17.06
N ILE A 179 -8.14 -5.86 -16.89
CA ILE A 179 -7.43 -5.62 -15.62
C ILE A 179 -7.97 -4.36 -14.95
N GLY A 180 -8.13 -3.27 -15.70
CA GLY A 180 -8.54 -1.96 -15.18
C GLY A 180 -9.94 -1.89 -14.56
N ARG A 181 -10.77 -2.91 -14.78
CA ARG A 181 -12.11 -3.03 -14.16
C ARG A 181 -12.09 -3.42 -12.69
N TYR A 182 -10.96 -3.94 -12.19
CA TYR A 182 -10.88 -4.40 -10.81
C TYR A 182 -10.47 -3.28 -9.85
N ALA A 183 -11.03 -3.32 -8.66
CA ALA A 183 -10.66 -2.39 -7.59
C ALA A 183 -9.18 -2.53 -7.25
N THR A 184 -8.47 -1.41 -7.36
CA THR A 184 -7.01 -1.34 -7.22
C THR A 184 -6.63 -0.33 -6.15
N LEU A 185 -5.78 -0.76 -5.20
CA LEU A 185 -5.16 0.11 -4.22
C LEU A 185 -3.69 0.33 -4.62
N VAL A 186 -3.27 1.58 -4.71
CA VAL A 186 -1.86 1.93 -4.94
C VAL A 186 -1.29 2.55 -3.66
N ILE A 187 -0.21 1.98 -3.17
CA ILE A 187 0.54 2.46 -2.00
C ILE A 187 1.87 2.98 -2.49
N ASP A 188 2.13 4.26 -2.30
CA ASP A 188 3.41 4.89 -2.63
C ASP A 188 4.24 5.06 -1.36
N ASP A 189 5.22 4.17 -1.14
CA ASP A 189 6.20 4.30 -0.07
C ASP A 189 7.25 5.35 -0.47
N GLU A 190 7.56 6.28 0.43
CA GLU A 190 8.46 7.40 0.17
C GLU A 190 7.97 8.37 -0.93
N ALA A 191 6.68 8.71 -0.92
CA ALA A 191 6.07 9.62 -1.88
C ALA A 191 6.77 11.00 -1.95
N ASP A 192 7.37 11.45 -0.84
CA ASP A 192 8.16 12.68 -0.75
C ASP A 192 9.42 12.67 -1.63
N GLN A 193 10.03 11.50 -1.86
CA GLN A 193 11.28 11.40 -2.63
C GLN A 193 11.06 11.35 -4.15
N ALA A 194 9.94 10.81 -4.60
CA ALA A 194 9.71 10.51 -6.02
C ALA A 194 8.70 11.44 -6.70
N SER A 195 7.79 12.04 -5.95
CA SER A 195 6.77 12.94 -6.47
C SER A 195 7.31 14.33 -6.82
N GLN A 196 8.50 14.68 -6.34
CA GLN A 196 9.13 15.96 -6.69
C GLN A 196 9.57 15.96 -8.14
N ASN A 197 8.81 16.63 -8.98
CA ASN A 197 9.21 16.97 -10.35
C ASN A 197 10.29 18.08 -10.30
N THR A 198 11.52 17.70 -9.97
CA THR A 198 12.67 18.61 -9.79
C THR A 198 12.98 19.47 -11.00
N ARG A 199 12.41 19.15 -12.17
CA ARG A 199 12.56 19.98 -13.38
C ARG A 199 11.64 21.21 -13.40
N ARG A 200 10.51 21.19 -12.70
CA ARG A 200 9.57 22.33 -12.64
C ARG A 200 9.90 23.35 -11.55
N TYR A 201 10.62 22.96 -10.50
CA TYR A 201 10.88 23.81 -9.34
C TYR A 201 12.21 24.59 -9.38
N LYS A 202 12.95 24.58 -10.50
CA LYS A 202 14.12 25.47 -10.64
C LYS A 202 13.77 26.97 -10.61
N ASN A 203 12.50 27.34 -10.72
CA ASN A 203 12.06 28.74 -10.80
C ASN A 203 10.99 29.15 -9.78
N SER A 204 10.66 28.36 -8.75
CA SER A 204 9.74 28.82 -7.69
C SER A 204 10.36 28.61 -6.31
N SER A 205 10.48 29.70 -5.56
CA SER A 205 11.00 29.79 -4.20
C SER A 205 10.03 29.25 -3.11
N PHE A 206 9.25 28.22 -3.42
CA PHE A 206 8.37 27.60 -2.44
C PHE A 206 9.08 26.42 -1.79
N ARG A 207 9.81 26.69 -0.71
CA ARG A 207 10.19 25.67 0.28
C ARG A 207 8.98 25.43 1.17
N SER A 208 8.36 24.27 1.07
CA SER A 208 7.40 23.86 2.08
C SER A 208 8.12 23.67 3.41
N GLU A 209 7.67 24.36 4.46
CA GLU A 209 8.20 24.24 5.84
C GLU A 209 8.05 22.83 6.41
N GLU A 210 7.30 21.93 5.75
CA GLU A 210 7.06 20.54 6.17
C GLU A 210 8.26 19.62 5.97
N ALA A 211 9.12 19.87 4.98
CA ALA A 211 10.35 19.08 4.78
C ALA A 211 11.33 19.22 5.95
N ALA A 212 11.20 20.26 6.76
CA ALA A 212 12.05 20.50 7.92
C ALA A 212 11.68 19.67 9.15
N ARG A 213 10.56 18.95 9.16
CA ARG A 213 10.05 18.18 10.31
C ARG A 213 10.33 16.69 10.27
N GLY A 214 11.08 16.18 9.30
CA GLY A 214 11.55 14.79 9.26
C GLY A 214 10.42 13.74 9.16
N GLY A 215 9.27 14.10 8.63
CA GLY A 215 8.17 13.18 8.33
C GLY A 215 8.42 12.49 6.99
N SER A 216 7.99 11.23 6.88
CA SER A 216 7.99 10.48 5.61
C SER A 216 6.55 10.35 5.13
N LEU A 217 6.35 10.67 3.86
CA LEU A 217 5.04 10.63 3.22
C LEU A 217 4.76 9.24 2.63
N VAL A 218 3.53 8.76 2.82
CA VAL A 218 2.97 7.63 2.09
C VAL A 218 1.72 8.13 1.36
N GLU A 219 1.72 8.06 0.04
CA GLU A 219 0.60 8.47 -0.81
C GLU A 219 -0.22 7.25 -1.21
N TYR A 220 -1.53 7.33 -1.08
CA TYR A 220 -2.47 6.30 -1.52
C TYR A 220 -3.22 6.79 -2.73
N GLY A 221 -3.23 5.97 -3.80
CA GLY A 221 -4.11 6.17 -4.95
C GLY A 221 -5.05 4.97 -5.08
N CYS A 222 -6.34 5.22 -5.14
CA CYS A 222 -7.38 4.22 -5.37
C CYS A 222 -8.09 4.52 -6.68
#